data_c4888a8675b56c8b1ac11616252e4815
#
_entry.id   c4888a8675b56c8b1ac11616252e4815
#
_cell.length_a   1.000
_cell.length_b   1.000
_cell.length_c   1.000
_cell.angle_alpha   90.00
_cell.angle_beta   90.00
_cell.angle_gamma   90.00
#
_symmetry.space_group_name_H-M   'P 1'
#
loop_
_entity.id
_entity.type
_entity.pdbx_description
1 polymer ?
#
loop_
_entity_poly.entity_id
_entity_poly.type
_entity_poly.pdbx_seq_one_letter_code
_entity_poly.pdbx_strand_id
1 'polypeptide(L)'
;EIAEIFHKISIVEMHHLYIFGTLARQLGADPRLWTSRHNRAVYWSPGFNQYPKALPQLIEHSLQEEQFAVEKYTKQINVIKDEVIIHNLKRIILDEELHVNILENCLNTYQ
;
A
#
# COMPACT_ATOMS: atom_id res chain seq x y z
N GLU A 1 9.01 -17.83 -9.18
CA GLU A 1 9.15 -16.50 -9.83
C GLU A 1 8.10 -15.50 -9.33
N ILE A 2 6.79 -15.83 -9.38
CA ILE A 2 5.75 -14.93 -8.88
C ILE A 2 5.91 -14.68 -7.37
N ALA A 3 6.28 -15.69 -6.59
CA ALA A 3 6.53 -15.54 -5.16
C ALA A 3 7.67 -14.55 -4.90
N GLU A 4 8.69 -14.55 -5.73
CA GLU A 4 9.80 -13.61 -5.61
C GLU A 4 9.36 -12.18 -5.92
N ILE A 5 8.50 -11.99 -6.91
CA ILE A 5 7.93 -10.69 -7.25
C ILE A 5 7.11 -10.15 -6.06
N PHE A 6 6.22 -10.95 -5.50
CA PHE A 6 5.44 -10.55 -4.33
C PHE A 6 6.33 -10.26 -3.12
N HIS A 7 7.40 -11.03 -2.93
CA HIS A 7 8.35 -10.77 -1.85
C HIS A 7 9.01 -9.40 -2.01
N LYS A 8 9.49 -9.06 -3.21
CA LYS A 8 10.11 -7.77 -3.47
C LYS A 8 9.14 -6.61 -3.25
N ILE A 9 7.90 -6.75 -3.70
CA ILE A 9 6.86 -5.75 -3.47
C ILE A 9 6.63 -5.58 -1.96
N SER A 10 6.55 -6.68 -1.21
CA SER A 10 6.31 -6.62 0.24
C SER A 10 7.42 -5.89 1.00
N ILE A 11 8.67 -6.01 0.57
CA ILE A 11 9.78 -5.28 1.20
C ILE A 11 9.60 -3.77 1.01
N VAL A 12 9.19 -3.33 -0.19
CA VAL A 12 8.91 -1.92 -0.46
C VAL A 12 7.73 -1.43 0.39
N GLU A 13 6.66 -2.23 0.49
CA GLU A 13 5.50 -1.89 1.30
C GLU A 13 5.85 -1.75 2.79
N MET A 14 6.73 -2.60 3.30
CA MET A 14 7.22 -2.46 4.68
C MET A 14 8.00 -1.16 4.87
N HIS A 15 8.75 -0.74 3.86
CA HIS A 15 9.45 0.54 3.88
C HIS A 15 8.47 1.72 3.89
N HIS A 16 7.39 1.66 3.10
CA HIS A 16 6.33 2.66 3.11
C HIS A 16 5.69 2.75 4.50
N LEU A 17 5.42 1.62 5.12
CA LEU A 17 4.87 1.56 6.48
C LEU A 17 5.79 2.28 7.48
N TYR A 18 7.09 2.06 7.38
CA TYR A 18 8.09 2.75 8.20
C TYR A 18 8.05 4.27 7.98
N ILE A 19 7.99 4.72 6.73
CA ILE A 19 7.90 6.15 6.39
C ILE A 19 6.64 6.76 7.01
N PHE A 20 5.49 6.15 6.82
CA PHE A 20 4.23 6.66 7.37
C PHE A 20 4.24 6.69 8.90
N GLY A 21 4.78 5.65 9.54
CA GLY A 21 4.90 5.62 11.00
C GLY A 21 5.80 6.74 11.51
N THR A 22 6.91 7.00 10.83
CA THR A 22 7.83 8.09 11.19
C THR A 22 7.16 9.46 11.05
N LEU A 23 6.46 9.70 9.93
CA LEU A 23 5.75 10.95 9.70
C LEU A 23 4.64 11.15 10.74
N ALA A 24 3.89 10.11 11.06
CA ALA A 24 2.85 10.17 12.08
C ALA A 24 3.42 10.58 13.44
N ARG A 25 4.54 9.98 13.85
CA ARG A 25 5.21 10.33 15.10
C ARG A 25 5.69 11.77 15.12
N GLN A 26 6.26 12.25 14.01
CA GLN A 26 6.73 13.63 13.89
C GLN A 26 5.58 14.63 14.01
N LEU A 27 4.38 14.26 13.61
CA LEU A 27 3.18 15.06 13.75
C LEU A 27 2.51 14.91 15.12
N GLY A 28 3.06 14.10 16.01
CA GLY A 28 2.49 13.86 17.34
C GLY A 28 1.34 12.86 17.34
N ALA A 29 1.14 12.13 16.24
CA ALA A 29 0.10 11.11 16.13
C ALA A 29 0.59 9.74 16.59
N ASP A 30 -0.34 8.84 16.89
CA ASP A 30 -0.05 7.46 17.25
C ASP A 30 0.31 6.68 15.99
N PRO A 31 1.55 6.13 15.88
CA PRO A 31 1.96 5.39 14.69
C PRO A 31 1.45 3.95 14.66
N ARG A 32 0.78 3.48 15.72
CA ARG A 32 0.30 2.11 15.80
C ARG A 32 -0.81 1.86 14.78
N LEU A 33 -0.90 0.60 14.33
CA LEU A 33 -1.87 0.22 13.30
C LEU A 33 -3.24 -0.06 13.95
N TRP A 34 -4.09 0.96 13.94
CA TRP A 34 -5.46 0.85 14.42
C TRP A 34 -6.41 0.65 13.24
N THR A 35 -7.48 -0.09 13.47
CA THR A 35 -8.57 -0.25 12.52
C THR A 35 -9.90 -0.27 13.27
N SER A 36 -11.00 -0.02 12.55
CA SER A 36 -12.33 -0.14 13.10
C SER A 36 -12.88 -1.53 12.84
N ARG A 37 -13.35 -2.20 13.89
CA ARG A 37 -14.00 -3.50 13.77
C ARG A 37 -15.13 -3.57 14.80
N HIS A 38 -16.36 -3.88 14.32
CA HIS A 38 -17.56 -3.90 15.18
C HIS A 38 -17.74 -2.58 15.95
N ASN A 39 -17.55 -1.44 15.27
CA ASN A 39 -17.64 -0.09 15.84
C ASN A 39 -16.66 0.20 16.99
N ARG A 40 -15.57 -0.56 17.06
CA ARG A 40 -14.52 -0.37 18.07
C ARG A 40 -13.17 -0.20 17.39
N ALA A 41 -12.32 0.66 17.96
CA ALA A 41 -10.93 0.75 17.55
C ALA A 41 -10.15 -0.44 18.12
N VAL A 42 -9.54 -1.21 17.25
CA VAL A 42 -8.72 -2.37 17.62
C VAL A 42 -7.38 -2.33 16.87
N TYR A 43 -6.38 -3.04 17.37
CA TYR A 43 -5.15 -3.21 16.62
C TYR A 43 -5.42 -4.03 15.37
N TRP A 44 -4.85 -3.59 14.26
CA TRP A 44 -4.92 -4.35 13.02
C TRP A 44 -4.15 -5.68 13.17
N SER A 45 -4.65 -6.71 12.53
CA SER A 45 -4.01 -8.02 12.46
C SER A 45 -4.06 -8.53 11.03
N PRO A 46 -3.01 -9.22 10.56
CA PRO A 46 -3.04 -9.86 9.23
C PRO A 46 -4.23 -10.79 9.03
N GLY A 47 -4.75 -11.40 10.10
CA GLY A 47 -5.93 -12.26 10.04
C GLY A 47 -7.22 -11.53 9.64
N PHE A 48 -7.23 -10.20 9.66
CA PHE A 48 -8.39 -9.41 9.21
C PHE A 48 -8.44 -9.28 7.67
N ASN A 49 -7.33 -9.53 7.00
CA ASN A 49 -7.26 -9.41 5.55
C ASN A 49 -7.94 -10.61 4.88
N GLN A 50 -8.70 -10.31 3.82
CA GLN A 50 -9.30 -11.32 2.97
C GLN A 50 -8.80 -11.09 1.55
N TYR A 51 -8.40 -12.18 0.89
CA TYR A 51 -7.89 -12.11 -0.46
C TYR A 51 -8.21 -13.40 -1.22
N PRO A 52 -8.33 -13.34 -2.55
CA PRO A 52 -8.53 -14.54 -3.36
C PRO A 52 -7.35 -15.51 -3.25
N LYS A 53 -7.61 -16.80 -3.37
CA LYS A 53 -6.57 -17.83 -3.29
C LYS A 53 -6.08 -18.31 -4.65
N ALA A 54 -6.90 -18.16 -5.70
CA ALA A 54 -6.48 -18.51 -7.05
C ALA A 54 -5.51 -17.46 -7.59
N LEU A 55 -4.45 -17.90 -8.27
CA LEU A 55 -3.35 -17.02 -8.66
C LEU A 55 -3.76 -15.85 -9.53
N PRO A 56 -4.54 -16.00 -10.63
CA PRO A 56 -4.93 -14.86 -11.44
C PRO A 56 -5.75 -13.84 -10.65
N GLN A 57 -6.68 -14.30 -9.83
CA GLN A 57 -7.52 -13.42 -9.01
C GLN A 57 -6.72 -12.74 -7.92
N LEU A 58 -5.70 -13.41 -7.36
CA LEU A 58 -4.82 -12.79 -6.37
C LEU A 58 -4.00 -11.66 -6.99
N ILE A 59 -3.46 -11.88 -8.19
CA ILE A 59 -2.70 -10.85 -8.92
C ILE A 59 -3.60 -9.66 -9.23
N GLU A 60 -4.82 -9.92 -9.72
CA GLU A 60 -5.77 -8.86 -10.04
C GLU A 60 -6.16 -8.06 -8.80
N HIS A 61 -6.41 -8.74 -7.67
CA HIS A 61 -6.72 -8.08 -6.41
C HIS A 61 -5.57 -7.16 -5.98
N SER A 62 -4.32 -7.66 -6.03
CA SER A 62 -3.14 -6.89 -5.67
C SER A 62 -2.95 -5.68 -6.61
N LEU A 63 -3.20 -5.86 -7.90
CA LEU A 63 -3.16 -4.77 -8.88
C LEU A 63 -4.17 -3.67 -8.54
N GLN A 64 -5.39 -4.05 -8.21
CA GLN A 64 -6.44 -3.08 -7.83
C GLN A 64 -6.06 -2.31 -6.56
N GLU A 65 -5.45 -2.97 -5.58
CA GLU A 65 -4.98 -2.32 -4.36
C GLU A 65 -3.89 -1.29 -4.65
N GLU A 66 -2.96 -1.60 -5.55
CA GLU A 66 -1.91 -0.66 -5.95
C GLU A 66 -2.48 0.54 -6.73
N GLN A 67 -3.40 0.30 -7.65
CA GLN A 67 -4.09 1.36 -8.40
C GLN A 67 -4.87 2.27 -7.45
N PHE A 68 -5.53 1.69 -6.46
CA PHE A 68 -6.26 2.45 -5.44
C PHE A 68 -5.30 3.33 -4.62
N ALA A 69 -4.14 2.79 -4.26
CA ALA A 69 -3.12 3.55 -3.52
C ALA A 69 -2.61 4.75 -4.31
N VAL A 70 -2.30 4.57 -5.60
CA VAL A 70 -1.89 5.67 -6.49
C VAL A 70 -2.96 6.76 -6.52
N GLU A 71 -4.21 6.38 -6.71
CA GLU A 71 -5.32 7.33 -6.77
C GLU A 71 -5.49 8.07 -5.44
N LYS A 72 -5.47 7.35 -4.32
CA LYS A 72 -5.62 7.92 -2.99
C LYS A 72 -4.51 8.91 -2.66
N TYR A 73 -3.27 8.54 -2.87
CA TYR A 73 -2.13 9.40 -2.56
C TYR A 73 -2.07 10.62 -3.48
N THR A 74 -2.44 10.46 -4.74
CA THR A 74 -2.53 11.58 -5.69
C THR A 74 -3.54 12.62 -5.21
N LYS A 75 -4.71 12.18 -4.74
CA LYS A 75 -5.72 13.09 -4.16
C LYS A 75 -5.19 13.77 -2.89
N GLN A 76 -4.48 13.04 -2.04
CA GLN A 76 -3.93 13.59 -0.80
C GLN A 76 -2.90 14.68 -1.06
N ILE A 77 -2.05 14.54 -2.07
CA ILE A 77 -1.07 15.57 -2.46
C ILE A 77 -1.76 16.90 -2.75
N ASN A 78 -2.95 16.87 -3.34
CA ASN A 78 -3.67 18.08 -3.73
C ASN A 78 -4.27 18.86 -2.54
N VAL A 79 -4.41 18.23 -1.38
CA VAL A 79 -5.01 18.86 -0.20
C VAL A 79 -4.02 19.05 0.96
N ILE A 80 -2.96 18.28 1.02
CA ILE A 80 -1.93 18.40 2.05
C ILE A 80 -1.01 19.57 1.71
N LYS A 81 -0.65 20.37 2.71
CA LYS A 81 0.21 21.55 2.53
C LYS A 81 1.64 21.36 3.02
N ASP A 82 1.88 20.37 3.85
CA ASP A 82 3.21 20.09 4.38
C ASP A 82 4.11 19.53 3.27
N GLU A 83 5.19 20.25 2.96
CA GLU A 83 6.09 19.91 1.85
C GLU A 83 6.85 18.60 2.08
N VAL A 84 7.17 18.27 3.33
CA VAL A 84 7.87 17.01 3.65
C VAL A 84 6.94 15.83 3.38
N ILE A 85 5.69 15.93 3.80
CA ILE A 85 4.69 14.88 3.54
C ILE A 85 4.45 14.75 2.04
N ILE A 86 4.27 15.85 1.33
CA ILE A 86 4.06 15.84 -0.12
C ILE A 86 5.24 15.16 -0.83
N HIS A 87 6.47 15.50 -0.45
CA HIS A 87 7.66 14.91 -1.05
C HIS A 87 7.67 13.38 -0.86
N ASN A 88 7.39 12.92 0.34
CA ASN A 88 7.33 11.49 0.64
C ASN A 88 6.22 10.79 -0.12
N LEU A 89 5.03 11.38 -0.19
CA LEU A 89 3.92 10.81 -0.95
C LEU A 89 4.23 10.70 -2.44
N LYS A 90 4.87 11.72 -3.03
CA LYS A 90 5.27 11.67 -4.44
C LYS A 90 6.26 10.54 -4.69
N ARG A 91 7.20 10.33 -3.78
CA ARG A 91 8.16 9.22 -3.90
C ARG A 91 7.47 7.86 -3.80
N ILE A 92 6.55 7.72 -2.86
CA ILE A 92 5.78 6.49 -2.68
C ILE A 92 4.92 6.20 -3.90
N ILE A 93 4.29 7.21 -4.50
CA ILE A 93 3.49 7.05 -5.72
C ILE A 93 4.32 6.43 -6.85
N LEU A 94 5.58 6.83 -7.00
CA LEU A 94 6.46 6.23 -8.02
C LEU A 94 6.65 4.74 -7.79
N ASP A 95 6.80 4.32 -6.55
CA ASP A 95 6.91 2.90 -6.21
C ASP A 95 5.61 2.15 -6.52
N GLU A 96 4.46 2.74 -6.16
CA GLU A 96 3.16 2.12 -6.41
C GLU A 96 2.87 2.01 -7.92
N GLU A 97 3.23 3.02 -8.70
CA GLU A 97 3.09 2.98 -10.16
C GLU A 97 3.99 1.89 -10.78
N LEU A 98 5.18 1.69 -10.25
CA LEU A 98 6.05 0.59 -10.67
C LEU A 98 5.41 -0.77 -10.34
N HIS A 99 4.82 -0.90 -9.15
CA HIS A 99 4.12 -2.13 -8.75
C HIS A 99 2.92 -2.41 -9.66
N VAL A 100 2.17 -1.38 -10.05
CA VAL A 100 1.08 -1.51 -11.02
C VAL A 100 1.59 -2.13 -12.32
N ASN A 101 2.69 -1.59 -12.87
CA ASN A 101 3.26 -2.12 -14.11
C ASN A 101 3.74 -3.57 -13.97
N ILE A 102 4.39 -3.89 -12.87
CA ILE A 102 4.86 -5.25 -12.58
C ILE A 102 3.68 -6.22 -12.50
N LEU A 103 2.62 -5.85 -11.78
CA LEU A 103 1.46 -6.71 -11.59
C LEU A 103 0.63 -6.85 -12.87
N GLU A 104 0.52 -5.80 -13.69
CA GLU A 104 -0.12 -5.91 -15.01
C GLU A 104 0.60 -6.92 -15.88
N ASN A 105 1.92 -6.89 -15.92
CA ASN A 105 2.71 -7.85 -16.67
C ASN A 105 2.54 -9.27 -16.13
N CYS A 106 2.48 -9.43 -14.80
CA CYS A 106 2.21 -10.73 -14.18
C CYS A 106 0.82 -11.24 -14.56
N LEU A 107 -0.19 -10.39 -14.54
CA LEU A 107 -1.55 -10.78 -14.88
C LEU A 107 -1.63 -11.27 -16.31
N ASN A 108 -0.99 -10.58 -17.24
CA ASN A 108 -0.94 -10.98 -18.65
C ASN A 108 -0.23 -12.33 -18.84
N THR A 109 0.73 -12.66 -18.01
CA THR A 109 1.49 -13.91 -18.09
C THR A 109 0.70 -15.09 -17.51
N TYR A 110 -0.06 -14.87 -16.43
CA TYR A 110 -0.71 -15.94 -15.66
C TYR A 110 -2.24 -16.01 -15.86
N GLN A 111 -2.77 -15.27 -16.82
CA GLN A 111 -4.19 -15.30 -17.15
C GLN A 111 -4.56 -16.44 -18.09
#